data_cdbc5a1ce292b6683463d2b3a278f6e6
#
_entry.id   cdbc5a1ce292b6683463d2b3a278f6e6
#
_cell.length_a   1.000
_cell.length_b   1.000
_cell.length_c   1.000
_cell.angle_alpha   90.00
_cell.angle_beta   90.00
_cell.angle_gamma   90.00
#
_symmetry.space_group_name_H-M   'P 1'
#
loop_
_entity.id
_entity.type
_entity.pdbx_description
1 polymer ?
#
loop_
_entity_poly.entity_id
_entity_poly.type
_entity_poly.pdbx_seq_one_letter_code
_entity_poly.pdbx_strand_id
1 'polypeptide(L)'
;MGRKNSHLDEIGKCIGHKICSLRLAKGLSRQQLSKAIGVTQQQLQKYETGANRVTASRLLLIAKALEQEIPYFYEGFEAGDNSAHILENQRLCIEVAKNFRRIGNREHQDAINLLVKSLL
;
A
#
# COMPACT_ATOMS: atom_id res chain seq x y z
N MET A 1 -30.10 9.56 -2.15
CA MET A 1 -29.53 8.71 -1.15
C MET A 1 -28.32 7.94 -1.69
N GLY A 2 -27.22 8.11 -1.07
CA GLY A 2 -26.04 7.41 -1.51
C GLY A 2 -26.10 5.93 -1.16
N ARG A 3 -25.92 5.08 -2.15
CA ARG A 3 -25.77 3.67 -1.87
C ARG A 3 -24.36 3.47 -1.29
N LYS A 4 -24.29 2.92 -0.10
CA LYS A 4 -22.99 2.59 0.48
C LYS A 4 -22.34 1.51 -0.34
N ASN A 5 -21.08 1.72 -0.63
CA ASN A 5 -20.26 0.68 -1.22
C ASN A 5 -19.69 -0.14 -0.09
N SER A 6 -20.30 -1.28 0.21
CA SER A 6 -19.89 -2.13 1.31
C SER A 6 -18.44 -2.60 1.20
N HIS A 7 -17.95 -2.76 -0.04
CA HIS A 7 -16.57 -3.15 -0.29
C HIS A 7 -15.59 -2.07 0.14
N LEU A 8 -15.90 -0.80 -0.18
CA LEU A 8 -15.06 0.33 0.27
C LEU A 8 -15.10 0.48 1.78
N ASP A 9 -16.26 0.24 2.40
CA ASP A 9 -16.37 0.30 3.85
C ASP A 9 -15.55 -0.79 4.52
N GLU A 10 -15.53 -1.99 3.96
CA GLU A 10 -14.71 -3.08 4.47
C GLU A 10 -13.22 -2.78 4.38
N ILE A 11 -12.79 -2.21 3.27
CA ILE A 11 -11.39 -1.79 3.09
C ILE A 11 -11.02 -0.76 4.16
N GLY A 12 -11.87 0.25 4.35
CA GLY A 12 -11.63 1.29 5.36
C GLY A 12 -11.54 0.74 6.76
N LYS A 13 -12.42 -0.18 7.12
CA LYS A 13 -12.39 -0.82 8.44
C LYS A 13 -11.14 -1.67 8.64
N CYS A 14 -10.73 -2.38 7.62
CA CYS A 14 -9.54 -3.22 7.69
C CYS A 14 -8.27 -2.37 7.86
N ILE A 15 -8.16 -1.30 7.08
CA ILE A 15 -7.04 -0.36 7.21
C ILE A 15 -7.02 0.23 8.63
N GLY A 16 -8.18 0.68 9.10
CA GLY A 16 -8.29 1.25 10.44
C GLY A 16 -7.91 0.25 11.53
N HIS A 17 -8.36 -0.99 11.40
CA HIS A 17 -8.02 -2.05 12.34
C HIS A 17 -6.51 -2.30 12.38
N LYS A 18 -5.86 -2.31 11.25
CA LYS A 18 -4.41 -2.49 11.18
C LYS A 18 -3.65 -1.33 11.79
N ILE A 19 -4.13 -0.11 11.59
CA ILE A 19 -3.56 1.07 12.24
C ILE A 19 -3.62 0.91 13.76
N CYS A 20 -4.79 0.53 14.28
CA CYS A 20 -4.97 0.33 15.71
C CYS A 20 -4.06 -0.77 16.23
N SER A 21 -4.02 -1.91 15.57
CA SER A 21 -3.20 -3.06 15.98
C SER A 21 -1.72 -2.71 16.02
N LEU A 22 -1.21 -2.02 15.00
CA LEU A 22 0.19 -1.60 14.96
C LEU A 22 0.49 -0.57 16.04
N ARG A 23 -0.42 0.38 16.25
CA ARG A 23 -0.23 1.38 17.29
C ARG A 23 -0.07 0.71 18.65
N LEU A 24 -0.98 -0.22 18.96
CA LEU A 24 -0.94 -0.96 20.22
C LEU A 24 0.33 -1.82 20.33
N ALA A 25 0.71 -2.48 19.24
CA ALA A 25 1.92 -3.30 19.22
C ALA A 25 3.17 -2.48 19.50
N LYS A 26 3.19 -1.23 19.06
CA LYS A 26 4.32 -0.32 19.31
C LYS A 26 4.21 0.42 20.64
N GLY A 27 3.15 0.18 21.40
CA GLY A 27 2.97 0.84 22.69
C GLY A 27 2.64 2.31 22.61
N LEU A 28 2.09 2.77 21.47
CA LEU A 28 1.73 4.17 21.30
C LEU A 28 0.30 4.42 21.72
N SER A 29 0.08 5.54 22.39
CA SER A 29 -1.27 6.01 22.68
C SER A 29 -1.84 6.70 21.44
N ARG A 30 -3.18 6.88 21.43
CA ARG A 30 -3.81 7.68 20.38
C ARG A 30 -3.28 9.12 20.38
N GLN A 31 -3.01 9.66 21.58
CA GLN A 31 -2.45 10.99 21.70
C GLN A 31 -1.10 11.08 20.98
N GLN A 32 -0.25 10.10 21.20
CA GLN A 32 1.08 10.08 20.58
C GLN A 32 1.00 9.95 19.07
N LEU A 33 0.20 9.02 18.58
CA LEU A 33 0.10 8.82 17.14
C LEU A 33 -0.61 9.98 16.45
N SER A 34 -1.71 10.48 17.03
CA SER A 34 -2.44 11.61 16.44
C SER A 34 -1.56 12.85 16.33
N LYS A 35 -0.73 13.09 17.34
CA LYS A 35 0.21 14.21 17.30
C LYS A 35 1.25 14.02 16.20
N ALA A 36 1.75 12.81 16.05
CA ALA A 36 2.77 12.51 15.03
C ALA A 36 2.25 12.71 13.61
N ILE A 37 0.98 12.45 13.38
CA ILE A 37 0.39 12.55 12.03
C ILE A 37 -0.45 13.82 11.82
N GLY A 38 -0.53 14.67 12.84
CA GLY A 38 -1.18 15.99 12.70
C GLY A 38 -2.69 15.94 12.68
N VAL A 39 -3.31 15.04 13.41
CA VAL A 39 -4.79 14.98 13.55
C VAL A 39 -5.18 14.98 15.03
N THR A 40 -6.46 15.16 15.29
CA THR A 40 -6.99 15.05 16.66
C THR A 40 -7.11 13.58 17.05
N GLN A 41 -7.20 13.33 18.36
CA GLN A 41 -7.43 11.97 18.83
C GLN A 41 -8.77 11.42 18.34
N GLN A 42 -9.80 12.26 18.31
CA GLN A 42 -11.11 11.86 17.78
C GLN A 42 -11.00 11.46 16.30
N GLN A 43 -10.24 12.21 15.51
CA GLN A 43 -10.05 11.88 14.10
C GLN A 43 -9.32 10.57 13.95
N LEU A 44 -8.29 10.33 14.74
CA LEU A 44 -7.57 9.06 14.72
C LEU A 44 -8.51 7.90 15.10
N GLN A 45 -9.34 8.09 16.12
CA GLN A 45 -10.32 7.07 16.49
C GLN A 45 -11.26 6.75 15.34
N LYS A 46 -11.70 7.76 14.60
CA LYS A 46 -12.55 7.55 13.42
C LYS A 46 -11.83 6.79 12.32
N TYR A 47 -10.53 7.01 12.16
CA TYR A 47 -9.73 6.20 11.24
C TYR A 47 -9.65 4.74 11.70
N GLU A 48 -9.37 4.53 12.98
CA GLU A 48 -9.18 3.19 13.53
C GLU A 48 -10.46 2.36 13.52
N THR A 49 -11.61 3.00 13.64
CA THR A 49 -12.90 2.30 13.60
C THR A 49 -13.47 2.17 12.18
N GLY A 50 -12.88 2.86 11.23
CA GLY A 50 -13.39 2.89 9.86
C GLY A 50 -14.54 3.86 9.66
N ALA A 51 -14.88 4.68 10.66
CA ALA A 51 -15.94 5.68 10.54
C ALA A 51 -15.60 6.74 9.48
N ASN A 52 -14.32 7.08 9.38
CA ASN A 52 -13.80 7.96 8.34
C ASN A 52 -12.68 7.23 7.57
N ARG A 53 -12.62 7.50 6.29
CA ARG A 53 -11.57 6.94 5.45
C ARG A 53 -10.29 7.74 5.59
N VAL A 54 -9.16 7.03 5.55
CA VAL A 54 -7.84 7.64 5.60
C VAL A 54 -7.47 8.07 4.18
N THR A 55 -7.05 9.31 4.02
CA THR A 55 -6.53 9.77 2.73
C THR A 55 -5.18 9.14 2.45
N ALA A 56 -4.80 9.08 1.17
CA ALA A 56 -3.51 8.51 0.77
C ALA A 56 -2.34 9.22 1.45
N SER A 57 -2.39 10.55 1.52
CA SER A 57 -1.32 11.32 2.14
C SER A 57 -1.26 11.08 3.65
N ARG A 58 -2.40 10.97 4.30
CA ARG A 58 -2.44 10.70 5.74
C ARG A 58 -1.94 9.29 6.04
N LEU A 59 -2.30 8.33 5.19
CA LEU A 59 -1.83 6.96 5.34
C LEU A 59 -0.30 6.88 5.24
N LEU A 60 0.30 7.66 4.37
CA LEU A 60 1.75 7.71 4.27
C LEU A 60 2.39 8.18 5.59
N LEU A 61 1.82 9.20 6.21
CA LEU A 61 2.32 9.68 7.50
C LEU A 61 2.12 8.63 8.60
N ILE A 62 0.99 7.95 8.59
CA ILE A 62 0.71 6.87 9.54
C ILE A 62 1.72 5.74 9.36
N ALA A 63 1.96 5.32 8.13
CA ALA A 63 2.91 4.26 7.84
C ALA A 63 4.30 4.61 8.34
N LYS A 64 4.75 5.84 8.10
CA LYS A 64 6.04 6.29 8.60
C LYS A 64 6.12 6.30 10.12
N ALA A 65 5.08 6.80 10.77
CA ALA A 65 5.03 6.85 12.24
C ALA A 65 5.04 5.46 12.85
N LEU A 66 4.42 4.49 12.18
CA LEU A 66 4.36 3.10 12.64
C LEU A 66 5.48 2.23 12.08
N GLU A 67 6.38 2.82 11.31
CA GLU A 67 7.51 2.12 10.70
C GLU A 67 7.06 0.91 9.87
N GLN A 68 6.02 1.11 9.07
CA GLN A 68 5.44 0.05 8.26
C GLN A 68 5.33 0.49 6.81
N GLU A 69 5.36 -0.47 5.90
CA GLU A 69 5.18 -0.19 4.48
C GLU A 69 3.70 -0.10 4.12
N ILE A 70 3.39 0.73 3.13
CA ILE A 70 2.00 0.95 2.69
C ILE A 70 1.28 -0.35 2.33
N PRO A 71 1.88 -1.31 1.60
CA PRO A 71 1.17 -2.53 1.23
C PRO A 71 0.64 -3.34 2.41
N TYR A 72 1.27 -3.22 3.57
CA TYR A 72 0.80 -3.92 4.78
C TYR A 72 -0.65 -3.60 5.09
N PHE A 73 -1.06 -2.34 4.89
CA PHE A 73 -2.41 -1.89 5.24
C PHE A 73 -3.48 -2.47 4.32
N TYR A 74 -3.08 -3.01 3.19
CA TYR A 74 -3.98 -3.62 2.21
C TYR A 74 -3.93 -5.14 2.21
N GLU A 75 -3.12 -5.74 3.06
CA GLU A 75 -3.06 -7.20 3.15
C GLU A 75 -4.41 -7.76 3.59
N GLY A 76 -4.79 -8.86 2.97
CA GLY A 76 -6.08 -9.48 3.22
C GLY A 76 -7.18 -9.04 2.26
N PHE A 77 -6.92 -7.98 1.48
CA PHE A 77 -7.83 -7.60 0.41
C PHE A 77 -7.29 -8.11 -0.91
N GLU A 78 -7.87 -9.21 -1.35
CA GLU A 78 -7.55 -9.75 -2.65
C GLU A 78 -8.71 -9.41 -3.59
N ALA A 79 -8.35 -8.90 -4.76
CA ALA A 79 -9.35 -8.47 -5.74
C ALA A 79 -9.87 -9.65 -6.59
N GLY A 80 -9.70 -10.86 -6.12
CA GLY A 80 -10.17 -12.05 -6.81
C GLY A 80 -9.03 -12.84 -7.44
N ASP A 81 -9.38 -13.96 -8.09
CA ASP A 81 -8.41 -14.95 -8.54
C ASP A 81 -7.40 -14.41 -9.56
N ASN A 82 -7.79 -13.42 -10.36
CA ASN A 82 -6.92 -12.86 -11.39
C ASN A 82 -5.89 -11.89 -10.84
N SER A 83 -6.11 -11.33 -9.66
CA SER A 83 -5.22 -10.30 -9.13
C SER A 83 -3.87 -10.86 -8.71
N ALA A 84 -3.84 -12.06 -8.17
CA ALA A 84 -2.58 -12.71 -7.80
C ALA A 84 -1.69 -12.89 -9.04
N HIS A 85 -2.29 -13.28 -10.15
CA HIS A 85 -1.59 -13.47 -11.41
C HIS A 85 -1.06 -12.16 -11.99
N ILE A 86 -1.89 -11.12 -11.93
CA ILE A 86 -1.51 -9.77 -12.37
C ILE A 86 -0.36 -9.22 -11.52
N LEU A 87 -0.44 -9.39 -10.19
CA LEU A 87 0.62 -8.95 -9.29
C LEU A 87 1.93 -9.68 -9.55
N GLU A 88 1.85 -10.98 -9.83
CA GLU A 88 3.04 -11.77 -10.15
C GLU A 88 3.69 -11.28 -11.44
N ASN A 89 2.90 -11.01 -12.49
CA ASN A 89 3.41 -10.45 -13.73
C ASN A 89 4.02 -9.08 -13.50
N GLN A 90 3.40 -8.25 -12.69
CA GLN A 90 3.95 -6.94 -12.35
C GLN A 90 5.28 -7.05 -11.61
N ARG A 91 5.40 -7.99 -10.68
CA ARG A 91 6.67 -8.23 -9.98
C ARG A 91 7.76 -8.63 -10.95
N LEU A 92 7.44 -9.52 -11.88
CA LEU A 92 8.41 -9.94 -12.89
C LEU A 92 8.85 -8.78 -13.76
N CYS A 93 7.91 -7.94 -14.20
CA CYS A 93 8.23 -6.76 -15.00
C CYS A 93 9.16 -5.81 -14.24
N ILE A 94 8.89 -5.58 -12.95
CA ILE A 94 9.73 -4.73 -12.12
C ILE A 94 11.12 -5.33 -11.96
N GLU A 95 11.21 -6.62 -11.73
CA GLU A 95 12.48 -7.33 -11.59
C GLU A 95 13.30 -7.23 -12.87
N VAL A 96 12.67 -7.49 -14.01
CA VAL A 96 13.35 -7.38 -15.32
C VAL A 96 13.83 -5.95 -15.55
N ALA A 97 13.01 -4.95 -15.23
CA ALA A 97 13.40 -3.55 -15.40
C ALA A 97 14.59 -3.18 -14.51
N LYS A 98 14.60 -3.64 -13.25
CA LYS A 98 15.72 -3.39 -12.36
C LYS A 98 17.00 -4.04 -12.86
N ASN A 99 16.92 -5.27 -13.33
CA ASN A 99 18.06 -5.98 -13.88
C ASN A 99 18.58 -5.31 -15.13
N PHE A 100 17.68 -4.88 -16.00
CA PHE A 100 18.03 -4.16 -17.23
C PHE A 100 18.81 -2.88 -16.92
N ARG A 101 18.37 -2.11 -15.92
CA ARG A 101 19.03 -0.88 -15.51
C ARG A 101 20.43 -1.11 -14.95
N ARG A 102 20.69 -2.29 -14.41
CA ARG A 102 22.01 -2.64 -13.87
C ARG A 102 23.00 -3.04 -14.94
N ILE A 103 22.54 -3.27 -16.15
CA ILE A 103 23.43 -3.54 -17.28
C ILE A 103 24.12 -2.22 -17.66
N GLY A 104 25.44 -2.16 -17.46
CA GLY A 104 26.18 -0.93 -17.74
C GLY A 104 26.49 -0.70 -19.21
N ASN A 105 26.40 -1.73 -20.04
CA ASN A 105 26.74 -1.64 -21.45
C ASN A 105 25.50 -1.36 -22.28
N ARG A 106 25.51 -0.23 -22.98
CA ARG A 106 24.39 0.20 -23.82
C ARG A 106 24.10 -0.77 -24.96
N GLU A 107 25.13 -1.34 -25.53
CA GLU A 107 24.96 -2.29 -26.64
C GLU A 107 24.21 -3.55 -26.15
N HIS A 108 24.50 -4.00 -24.95
CA HIS A 108 23.79 -5.13 -24.35
C HIS A 108 22.33 -4.79 -24.10
N GLN A 109 22.06 -3.59 -23.64
CA GLN A 109 20.68 -3.14 -23.43
C GLN A 109 19.91 -3.09 -24.73
N ASP A 110 20.53 -2.57 -25.78
CA ASP A 110 19.93 -2.49 -27.13
C ASP A 110 19.65 -3.89 -27.69
N ALA A 111 20.57 -4.82 -27.50
CA ALA A 111 20.39 -6.20 -27.95
C ALA A 111 19.22 -6.88 -27.22
N ILE A 112 19.10 -6.66 -25.91
CA ILE A 112 17.98 -7.21 -25.12
C ILE A 112 16.66 -6.63 -25.60
N ASN A 113 16.62 -5.33 -25.84
CA ASN A 113 15.41 -4.67 -26.31
C ASN A 113 15.00 -5.19 -27.70
N LEU A 114 15.99 -5.42 -28.58
CA LEU A 114 15.73 -5.98 -29.88
C LEU A 114 15.18 -7.41 -29.78
N LEU A 115 15.73 -8.22 -28.87
CA LEU A 115 15.22 -9.56 -28.60
C LEU A 115 13.77 -9.53 -28.14
N VAL A 116 13.45 -8.64 -27.21
CA VAL A 116 12.07 -8.50 -26.70
C VAL A 116 11.13 -8.15 -27.87
N LYS A 117 11.53 -7.20 -28.70
CA LYS A 117 10.72 -6.81 -29.86
C LYS A 117 10.50 -7.96 -30.84
N SER A 118 11.49 -8.81 -31.00
CA SER A 118 11.40 -9.94 -31.92
C SER A 118 10.43 -11.02 -31.44
N LEU A 119 10.13 -11.03 -30.15
CA LEU A 119 9.19 -11.99 -29.56
C LEU A 119 7.73 -11.53 -29.62
N LEU A 120 7.51 -10.31 -30.05
CA LEU A 120 6.16 -9.77 -30.21
C LEU A 120 5.66 -10.09 -31.62
#